data_8130ee408ce8a32b0df8c028fa477dd1
#
_entry.id   8130ee408ce8a32b0df8c028fa477dd1
#
_cell.length_a   1.000
_cell.length_b   1.000
_cell.length_c   1.000
_cell.angle_alpha   90.00
_cell.angle_beta   90.00
_cell.angle_gamma   90.00
#
_symmetry.space_group_name_H-M   'P 1'
#
loop_
_entity.id
_entity.type
_entity.pdbx_description
1 polymer ?
#
loop_
_entity_poly.entity_id
_entity_poly.type
_entity_poly.pdbx_seq_one_letter_code
_entity_poly.pdbx_strand_id
1 'polypeptide(L)'
;MLRLLSFLFLVSAFFSCLPEKTALERALREAGDNRMELEKVLAYYRDDTLKYQAACFLIENMPDQYAVLPLDSTDTYARALLSLDKEDPVSWEISRSLVAAVFDSISKIQPESRIKIVRDIEVMTSDYLIENIESAFKVWNRRGVAKHYSFDDFCSYVLPYRVAHEPLSHWRRTALQRYGHWLDSLNAPQEVARSIAMRYPVRYNAGMTKYPYIMSYEEMDSLQWGTCDDMTAFLTLSLRAIGIPAATDVV
;
A
#
# COMPACT_ATOMS: atom_id res chain seq x y z
N MET A 1 30.98 13.40 75.70
CA MET A 1 30.60 12.25 74.83
C MET A 1 29.45 12.65 73.96
N LEU A 2 29.77 13.06 72.79
CA LEU A 2 28.82 13.63 71.78
C LEU A 2 28.37 12.53 70.85
N ARG A 3 27.09 12.19 70.83
CA ARG A 3 26.52 11.21 69.86
C ARG A 3 26.03 12.00 68.66
N LEU A 4 26.74 11.81 67.51
CA LEU A 4 26.29 12.27 66.22
C LEU A 4 25.20 11.31 65.74
N LEU A 5 23.99 11.83 65.54
CA LEU A 5 22.91 11.15 64.77
C LEU A 5 23.08 11.48 63.32
N SER A 6 23.48 10.49 62.53
CA SER A 6 23.49 10.58 61.09
C SER A 6 22.07 10.35 60.57
N PHE A 7 21.44 11.39 60.02
CA PHE A 7 20.18 11.30 59.29
C PHE A 7 20.48 10.86 57.87
N LEU A 8 20.20 9.59 57.58
CA LEU A 8 20.29 9.05 56.23
C LEU A 8 19.01 9.43 55.47
N PHE A 9 19.11 10.45 54.60
CA PHE A 9 18.05 10.79 53.67
C PHE A 9 17.98 9.73 52.58
N LEU A 10 17.01 8.81 52.68
CA LEU A 10 16.64 7.90 51.59
C LEU A 10 15.85 8.71 50.55
N VAL A 11 16.54 9.18 49.51
CA VAL A 11 15.90 9.71 48.31
C VAL A 11 15.40 8.49 47.54
N SER A 12 14.14 8.09 47.76
CA SER A 12 13.43 7.15 46.87
C SER A 12 13.18 7.87 45.57
N ALA A 13 14.05 7.61 44.59
CA ALA A 13 13.78 7.94 43.18
C ALA A 13 12.56 7.14 42.75
N PHE A 14 11.40 7.75 42.77
CA PHE A 14 10.24 7.27 42.01
C PHE A 14 10.59 7.42 40.53
N PHE A 15 11.21 6.40 39.99
CA PHE A 15 11.16 6.18 38.55
C PHE A 15 9.68 5.93 38.22
N SER A 16 8.98 6.99 37.86
CA SER A 16 7.66 6.91 37.25
C SER A 16 7.87 6.14 35.96
N CYS A 17 7.62 4.83 36.01
CA CYS A 17 7.49 4.00 34.79
C CYS A 17 6.25 4.54 34.10
N LEU A 18 6.44 5.50 33.17
CA LEU A 18 5.38 5.91 32.27
C LEU A 18 4.97 4.65 31.52
N PRO A 19 3.68 4.29 31.49
CA PRO A 19 3.24 3.12 30.74
C PRO A 19 3.75 3.25 29.31
N GLU A 20 4.39 2.20 28.83
CA GLU A 20 4.88 2.15 27.45
C GLU A 20 3.70 2.44 26.53
N LYS A 21 3.79 3.55 25.79
CA LYS A 21 2.68 3.97 24.94
C LYS A 21 2.47 2.90 23.89
N THR A 22 1.23 2.44 23.72
CA THR A 22 0.87 1.42 22.74
C THR A 22 1.30 1.87 21.33
N ALA A 23 1.49 0.92 20.40
CA ALA A 23 1.84 1.23 19.02
C ALA A 23 0.80 2.18 18.38
N LEU A 24 -0.48 1.94 18.67
CA LEU A 24 -1.58 2.81 18.25
C LEU A 24 -1.42 4.26 18.76
N GLU A 25 -1.13 4.44 20.04
CA GLU A 25 -0.94 5.79 20.61
C GLU A 25 0.29 6.52 20.04
N ARG A 26 1.31 5.78 19.64
CA ARG A 26 2.47 6.35 18.93
C ARG A 26 2.07 6.82 17.54
N ALA A 27 1.41 5.97 16.75
CA ALA A 27 0.94 6.30 15.41
C ALA A 27 -0.01 7.51 15.42
N LEU A 28 -0.99 7.53 16.32
CA LEU A 28 -1.93 8.66 16.46
C LEU A 28 -1.24 9.99 16.82
N ARG A 29 -0.12 9.95 17.54
CA ARG A 29 0.67 11.16 17.80
C ARG A 29 1.48 11.60 16.60
N GLU A 30 2.06 10.65 15.87
CA GLU A 30 2.81 10.94 14.65
C GLU A 30 1.94 11.50 13.53
N ALA A 31 0.63 11.18 13.54
CA ALA A 31 -0.34 11.75 12.62
C ALA A 31 -0.49 13.27 12.71
N GLY A 32 -0.10 13.89 13.83
CA GLY A 32 -0.19 15.35 13.99
C GLY A 32 -1.59 15.89 13.70
N ASP A 33 -1.70 16.81 12.76
CA ASP A 33 -2.98 17.42 12.38
C ASP A 33 -3.96 16.42 11.75
N ASN A 34 -3.45 15.31 11.19
CA ASN A 34 -4.28 14.28 10.58
C ASN A 34 -4.87 13.29 11.60
N ARG A 35 -4.52 13.39 12.87
CA ARG A 35 -4.99 12.51 13.94
C ARG A 35 -6.51 12.34 13.96
N MET A 36 -7.25 13.42 13.73
CA MET A 36 -8.71 13.39 13.74
C MET A 36 -9.29 12.45 12.66
N GLU A 37 -8.68 12.34 11.50
CA GLU A 37 -9.10 11.42 10.45
C GLU A 37 -8.96 9.96 10.91
N LEU A 38 -7.86 9.61 11.55
CA LEU A 38 -7.62 8.27 12.05
C LEU A 38 -8.54 7.92 13.23
N GLU A 39 -8.79 8.87 14.14
CA GLU A 39 -9.73 8.69 15.24
C GLU A 39 -11.18 8.50 14.77
N LYS A 40 -11.59 9.15 13.65
CA LYS A 40 -12.90 8.90 13.03
C LYS A 40 -13.07 7.44 12.60
N VAL A 41 -12.03 6.81 12.04
CA VAL A 41 -12.07 5.39 11.65
C VAL A 41 -12.27 4.50 12.87
N LEU A 42 -11.52 4.75 13.95
CA LEU A 42 -11.65 3.99 15.21
C LEU A 42 -13.05 4.18 15.81
N ALA A 43 -13.58 5.39 15.81
CA ALA A 43 -14.92 5.69 16.29
C ALA A 43 -16.01 5.01 15.44
N TYR A 44 -15.81 4.95 14.12
CA TYR A 44 -16.74 4.30 13.20
C TYR A 44 -16.89 2.80 13.50
N TYR A 45 -15.79 2.13 13.85
CA TYR A 45 -15.79 0.68 14.12
C TYR A 45 -15.85 0.30 15.60
N ARG A 46 -16.11 1.24 16.52
CA ARG A 46 -16.09 0.98 17.97
C ARG A 46 -16.97 -0.21 18.42
N ASP A 47 -18.07 -0.47 17.70
CA ASP A 47 -19.04 -1.51 18.02
C ASP A 47 -18.82 -2.79 17.16
N ASP A 48 -17.84 -2.81 16.25
CA ASP A 48 -17.43 -3.97 15.44
C ASP A 48 -16.00 -4.38 15.81
N THR A 49 -15.87 -5.37 16.70
CA THR A 49 -14.59 -5.77 17.28
C THR A 49 -13.54 -6.13 16.22
N LEU A 50 -13.90 -6.90 15.18
CA LEU A 50 -12.94 -7.35 14.18
C LEU A 50 -12.49 -6.20 13.27
N LYS A 51 -13.41 -5.35 12.83
CA LYS A 51 -13.04 -4.19 12.01
C LYS A 51 -12.30 -3.13 12.80
N TYR A 52 -12.62 -2.99 14.11
CA TYR A 52 -11.85 -2.13 15.00
C TYR A 52 -10.39 -2.61 15.14
N GLN A 53 -10.16 -3.91 15.33
CA GLN A 53 -8.82 -4.49 15.37
C GLN A 53 -8.09 -4.32 14.03
N ALA A 54 -8.77 -4.50 12.91
CA ALA A 54 -8.22 -4.23 11.58
C ALA A 54 -7.82 -2.76 11.38
N ALA A 55 -8.65 -1.82 11.86
CA ALA A 55 -8.34 -0.39 11.83
C ALA A 55 -7.10 -0.08 12.69
N CYS A 56 -7.04 -0.62 13.92
CA CYS A 56 -5.86 -0.50 14.77
C CYS A 56 -4.60 -1.02 14.07
N PHE A 57 -4.66 -2.22 13.48
CA PHE A 57 -3.54 -2.80 12.76
C PHE A 57 -3.03 -1.88 11.63
N LEU A 58 -3.93 -1.34 10.81
CA LEU A 58 -3.54 -0.44 9.72
C LEU A 58 -2.90 0.86 10.24
N ILE A 59 -3.47 1.45 11.28
CA ILE A 59 -2.97 2.70 11.86
C ILE A 59 -1.61 2.49 12.55
N GLU A 60 -1.44 1.40 13.28
CA GLU A 60 -0.18 1.05 13.96
C GLU A 60 0.99 0.85 12.99
N ASN A 61 0.71 0.34 11.79
CA ASN A 61 1.70 0.08 10.75
C ASN A 61 1.81 1.21 9.70
N MET A 62 1.11 2.34 9.89
CA MET A 62 1.10 3.45 8.95
C MET A 62 2.31 4.40 9.05
N PRO A 63 2.98 4.59 10.21
CA PRO A 63 4.05 5.59 10.35
C PRO A 63 5.17 5.50 9.33
N ASP A 64 5.53 4.28 8.92
CA ASP A 64 6.61 4.01 7.97
C ASP A 64 6.13 3.93 6.51
N GLN A 65 4.82 4.12 6.27
CA GLN A 65 4.25 4.08 4.93
C GLN A 65 4.27 5.48 4.29
N TYR A 66 4.69 5.52 3.03
CA TYR A 66 4.74 6.77 2.27
C TYR A 66 4.56 6.52 0.78
N ALA A 67 4.17 7.55 0.05
CA ALA A 67 4.17 7.58 -1.39
C ALA A 67 5.31 8.46 -1.91
N VAL A 68 5.86 8.08 -3.06
CA VAL A 68 6.73 8.94 -3.87
C VAL A 68 5.89 9.47 -5.01
N LEU A 69 5.63 10.78 -5.00
CA LEU A 69 4.76 11.44 -5.95
C LEU A 69 5.54 12.45 -6.81
N PRO A 70 5.11 12.70 -8.06
CA PRO A 70 5.64 13.84 -8.82
C PRO A 70 5.27 15.16 -8.14
N LEU A 71 6.15 16.16 -8.21
CA LEU A 71 5.87 17.50 -7.68
C LEU A 71 4.85 18.25 -8.53
N ASP A 72 4.84 18.01 -9.82
CA ASP A 72 3.91 18.62 -10.75
C ASP A 72 2.69 17.67 -10.94
N SER A 73 1.50 18.23 -10.87
CA SER A 73 0.22 17.50 -10.97
C SER A 73 -0.04 16.88 -12.36
N THR A 74 0.86 17.12 -13.32
CA THR A 74 0.77 16.58 -14.68
C THR A 74 1.83 15.53 -14.86
N ASP A 75 1.43 14.27 -14.86
CA ASP A 75 2.32 13.17 -15.20
C ASP A 75 2.65 13.18 -16.71
N THR A 76 3.69 13.91 -17.06
CA THR A 76 4.17 14.02 -18.44
C THR A 76 4.66 12.66 -18.96
N TYR A 77 5.23 11.82 -18.08
CA TYR A 77 5.75 10.50 -18.45
C TYR A 77 4.60 9.54 -18.79
N ALA A 78 3.59 9.43 -17.92
CA ALA A 78 2.45 8.54 -18.18
C ALA A 78 1.70 8.95 -19.44
N ARG A 79 1.46 10.24 -19.65
CA ARG A 79 0.81 10.74 -20.88
C ARG A 79 1.60 10.43 -22.13
N ALA A 80 2.92 10.60 -22.09
CA ALA A 80 3.79 10.30 -23.21
C ALA A 80 3.77 8.80 -23.53
N LEU A 81 3.77 7.93 -22.52
CA LEU A 81 3.66 6.48 -22.69
C LEU A 81 2.29 6.06 -23.23
N LEU A 82 1.20 6.68 -22.77
CA LEU A 82 -0.15 6.41 -23.27
C LEU A 82 -0.32 6.80 -24.74
N SER A 83 0.48 7.75 -25.24
CA SER A 83 0.45 8.15 -26.64
C SER A 83 1.15 7.17 -27.59
N LEU A 84 1.91 6.20 -27.04
CA LEU A 84 2.57 5.20 -27.85
C LEU A 84 1.56 4.18 -28.37
N ASP A 85 1.62 3.88 -29.67
CA ASP A 85 0.82 2.82 -30.26
C ASP A 85 1.27 1.46 -29.74
N LYS A 86 0.36 0.76 -29.07
CA LYS A 86 0.60 -0.55 -28.43
C LYS A 86 0.07 -1.71 -29.27
N GLU A 87 -0.66 -1.43 -30.34
CA GLU A 87 -1.33 -2.45 -31.17
C GLU A 87 -0.36 -3.15 -32.14
N ASP A 88 0.75 -2.49 -32.47
CA ASP A 88 1.76 -3.13 -33.28
C ASP A 88 2.56 -4.12 -32.43
N PRO A 89 2.77 -5.38 -32.85
CA PRO A 89 3.59 -6.37 -32.15
C PRO A 89 5.06 -5.98 -32.24
N VAL A 90 5.39 -4.90 -31.58
CA VAL A 90 6.76 -4.38 -31.47
C VAL A 90 7.58 -5.40 -30.70
N SER A 91 8.72 -5.80 -31.22
CA SER A 91 9.64 -6.68 -30.53
C SER A 91 9.98 -6.07 -29.16
N TRP A 92 10.28 -6.92 -28.18
CA TRP A 92 10.68 -6.51 -26.83
C TRP A 92 11.77 -5.42 -26.84
N GLU A 93 12.76 -5.53 -27.72
CA GLU A 93 13.87 -4.59 -27.86
C GLU A 93 13.43 -3.23 -28.41
N ILE A 94 12.49 -3.22 -29.35
CA ILE A 94 11.95 -1.99 -29.93
C ILE A 94 11.10 -1.26 -28.88
N SER A 95 10.25 -1.97 -28.16
CA SER A 95 9.42 -1.35 -27.10
C SER A 95 10.28 -0.75 -25.99
N ARG A 96 11.34 -1.43 -25.59
CA ARG A 96 12.33 -0.91 -24.63
C ARG A 96 12.99 0.36 -25.11
N SER A 97 13.47 0.35 -26.34
CA SER A 97 14.16 1.50 -26.95
C SER A 97 13.22 2.69 -27.11
N LEU A 98 11.96 2.45 -27.46
CA LEU A 98 10.95 3.48 -27.61
C LEU A 98 10.62 4.16 -26.29
N VAL A 99 10.36 3.36 -25.24
CA VAL A 99 10.12 3.88 -23.88
C VAL A 99 11.33 4.67 -23.36
N ALA A 100 12.54 4.14 -23.53
CA ALA A 100 13.76 4.82 -23.14
C ALA A 100 13.94 6.16 -23.89
N ALA A 101 13.64 6.21 -25.19
CA ALA A 101 13.74 7.45 -25.98
C ALA A 101 12.72 8.49 -25.53
N VAL A 102 11.50 8.10 -25.15
CA VAL A 102 10.49 9.00 -24.59
C VAL A 102 11.02 9.62 -23.30
N PHE A 103 11.54 8.83 -22.37
CA PHE A 103 12.06 9.34 -21.11
C PHE A 103 13.30 10.22 -21.29
N ASP A 104 14.21 9.87 -22.19
CA ASP A 104 15.37 10.70 -22.52
C ASP A 104 14.96 12.05 -23.14
N SER A 105 13.88 12.07 -23.89
CA SER A 105 13.33 13.32 -24.44
C SER A 105 12.72 14.21 -23.36
N ILE A 106 11.97 13.62 -22.43
CA ILE A 106 11.37 14.35 -21.31
C ILE A 106 12.46 14.86 -20.37
N SER A 107 13.47 14.05 -20.06
CA SER A 107 14.60 14.43 -19.19
C SER A 107 15.39 15.61 -19.72
N LYS A 108 15.43 15.81 -21.04
CA LYS A 108 16.06 16.99 -21.66
C LYS A 108 15.25 18.27 -21.48
N ILE A 109 13.93 18.13 -21.41
CA ILE A 109 13.00 19.26 -21.23
C ILE A 109 12.81 19.57 -19.75
N GLN A 110 12.79 18.51 -18.93
CA GLN A 110 12.65 18.57 -17.47
C GLN A 110 13.80 17.78 -16.84
N PRO A 111 15.00 18.40 -16.67
CA PRO A 111 16.23 17.68 -16.30
C PRO A 111 16.22 17.06 -14.90
N GLU A 112 15.26 17.40 -14.05
CA GLU A 112 15.05 16.75 -12.75
C GLU A 112 13.57 16.41 -12.60
N SER A 113 13.28 15.11 -12.53
CA SER A 113 11.97 14.67 -12.06
C SER A 113 11.85 15.07 -10.59
N ARG A 114 11.11 16.17 -10.34
CA ARG A 114 10.88 16.65 -8.97
C ARG A 114 9.87 15.70 -8.32
N ILE A 115 10.32 14.98 -7.32
CA ILE A 115 9.48 14.10 -6.51
C ILE A 115 9.28 14.71 -5.12
N LYS A 116 8.17 14.35 -4.49
CA LYS A 116 7.92 14.59 -3.07
C LYS A 116 7.59 13.27 -2.38
N ILE A 117 8.06 13.14 -1.16
CA ILE A 117 7.65 12.04 -0.27
C ILE A 117 6.45 12.53 0.53
N VAL A 118 5.39 11.73 0.54
CA VAL A 118 4.15 12.02 1.28
C VAL A 118 3.90 10.86 2.21
N ARG A 119 3.99 11.10 3.52
CA ARG A 119 3.73 10.08 4.53
C ARG A 119 2.23 9.82 4.64
N ASP A 120 1.85 8.54 4.59
CA ASP A 120 0.43 8.16 4.63
C ASP A 120 -0.25 8.65 5.91
N ILE A 121 0.44 8.58 7.02
CA ILE A 121 -0.10 8.98 8.33
C ILE A 121 -0.49 10.46 8.40
N GLU A 122 0.09 11.30 7.54
CA GLU A 122 -0.16 12.74 7.48
C GLU A 122 -1.31 13.11 6.53
N VAL A 123 -1.71 12.18 5.62
CA VAL A 123 -2.67 12.48 4.54
C VAL A 123 -3.81 11.47 4.42
N MET A 124 -3.77 10.37 5.18
CA MET A 124 -4.78 9.33 5.14
C MET A 124 -6.14 9.88 5.55
N THR A 125 -7.14 9.71 4.70
CA THR A 125 -8.51 10.10 5.04
C THR A 125 -9.29 8.96 5.68
N SER A 126 -10.23 9.30 6.55
CA SER A 126 -11.13 8.33 7.15
C SER A 126 -11.94 7.56 6.10
N ASP A 127 -12.43 8.25 5.08
CA ASP A 127 -13.22 7.65 4.01
C ASP A 127 -12.42 6.59 3.23
N TYR A 128 -11.16 6.88 2.88
CA TYR A 128 -10.30 5.93 2.19
C TYR A 128 -10.05 4.68 3.03
N LEU A 129 -9.74 4.87 4.31
CA LEU A 129 -9.41 3.74 5.19
C LEU A 129 -10.64 2.87 5.47
N ILE A 130 -11.81 3.49 5.65
CA ILE A 130 -13.09 2.79 5.80
C ILE A 130 -13.42 2.01 4.52
N GLU A 131 -13.31 2.63 3.33
CA GLU A 131 -13.53 1.95 2.04
C GLU A 131 -12.62 0.73 1.88
N ASN A 132 -11.33 0.86 2.24
CA ASN A 132 -10.37 -0.24 2.19
C ASN A 132 -10.78 -1.40 3.11
N ILE A 133 -11.12 -1.10 4.37
CA ILE A 133 -11.53 -2.10 5.37
C ILE A 133 -12.82 -2.79 4.91
N GLU A 134 -13.87 -2.03 4.56
CA GLU A 134 -15.14 -2.59 4.12
C GLU A 134 -14.99 -3.50 2.91
N SER A 135 -14.20 -3.07 1.93
CA SER A 135 -13.95 -3.86 0.72
C SER A 135 -13.19 -5.14 1.02
N ALA A 136 -12.19 -5.10 1.92
CA ALA A 136 -11.43 -6.28 2.33
C ALA A 136 -12.31 -7.26 3.11
N PHE A 137 -13.11 -6.79 4.07
CA PHE A 137 -14.03 -7.63 4.83
C PHE A 137 -15.16 -8.23 3.98
N LYS A 138 -15.67 -7.48 2.99
CA LYS A 138 -16.69 -8.00 2.06
C LYS A 138 -16.21 -9.25 1.33
N VAL A 139 -14.94 -9.31 0.99
CA VAL A 139 -14.34 -10.46 0.33
C VAL A 139 -14.02 -11.56 1.34
N TRP A 140 -13.42 -11.21 2.48
CA TRP A 140 -13.07 -12.16 3.53
C TRP A 140 -14.28 -12.91 4.10
N ASN A 141 -15.43 -12.24 4.25
CA ASN A 141 -16.67 -12.83 4.72
C ASN A 141 -17.38 -13.72 3.69
N ARG A 142 -16.89 -13.79 2.43
CA ARG A 142 -17.47 -14.71 1.45
C ARG A 142 -17.18 -16.17 1.83
N ARG A 143 -18.17 -17.02 1.60
CA ARG A 143 -18.04 -18.46 1.84
C ARG A 143 -16.88 -19.03 1.04
N GLY A 144 -15.94 -19.66 1.71
CA GLY A 144 -14.78 -20.32 1.09
C GLY A 144 -13.44 -19.68 1.39
N VAL A 145 -13.32 -18.35 1.35
CA VAL A 145 -12.01 -17.64 1.51
C VAL A 145 -11.57 -17.64 2.97
N ALA A 146 -12.42 -17.19 3.88
CA ALA A 146 -12.09 -17.09 5.33
C ALA A 146 -11.81 -18.43 6.03
N LYS A 147 -12.05 -19.56 5.37
CA LYS A 147 -11.75 -20.88 5.93
C LYS A 147 -10.29 -21.30 5.78
N HIS A 148 -9.50 -20.57 4.99
CA HIS A 148 -8.16 -20.97 4.58
C HIS A 148 -7.04 -20.27 5.34
N TYR A 149 -7.32 -19.17 6.07
CA TYR A 149 -6.33 -18.42 6.82
C TYR A 149 -6.93 -17.67 8.01
N SER A 150 -6.08 -17.32 8.98
CA SER A 150 -6.47 -16.66 10.22
C SER A 150 -6.81 -15.19 10.03
N PHE A 151 -7.36 -14.54 11.07
CA PHE A 151 -7.55 -13.09 11.08
C PHE A 151 -6.21 -12.33 11.03
N ASP A 152 -5.18 -12.88 11.67
CA ASP A 152 -3.83 -12.28 11.62
C ASP A 152 -3.24 -12.35 10.21
N ASP A 153 -3.44 -13.46 9.50
CA ASP A 153 -3.07 -13.57 8.08
C ASP A 153 -3.87 -12.59 7.21
N PHE A 154 -5.16 -12.42 7.49
CA PHE A 154 -5.98 -11.41 6.83
C PHE A 154 -5.42 -10.01 7.02
N CYS A 155 -5.11 -9.63 8.25
CA CYS A 155 -4.54 -8.33 8.56
C CYS A 155 -3.17 -8.12 7.89
N SER A 156 -2.34 -9.17 7.82
CA SER A 156 -0.99 -9.07 7.28
C SER A 156 -0.91 -9.11 5.75
N TYR A 157 -1.79 -9.89 5.08
CA TYR A 157 -1.61 -10.25 3.68
C TYR A 157 -2.77 -9.89 2.75
N VAL A 158 -3.93 -9.51 3.29
CA VAL A 158 -5.12 -9.13 2.49
C VAL A 158 -5.54 -7.68 2.74
N LEU A 159 -5.59 -7.30 4.01
CA LEU A 159 -6.05 -5.99 4.46
C LEU A 159 -5.18 -4.79 4.02
N PRO A 160 -3.82 -4.89 3.97
CA PRO A 160 -2.99 -3.73 3.69
C PRO A 160 -3.34 -3.06 2.36
N TYR A 161 -3.41 -1.75 2.41
CA TYR A 161 -3.80 -0.89 1.29
C TYR A 161 -2.64 -0.55 0.35
N ARG A 162 -1.41 -0.92 0.72
CA ARG A 162 -0.16 -0.58 0.04
C ARG A 162 0.74 -1.81 -0.08
N VAL A 163 1.62 -1.81 -1.06
CA VAL A 163 2.66 -2.85 -1.27
C VAL A 163 4.06 -2.25 -1.16
N ALA A 164 4.29 -1.11 -1.84
CA ALA A 164 5.55 -0.39 -1.84
C ALA A 164 5.32 1.12 -1.60
N HIS A 165 5.79 1.98 -2.50
CA HIS A 165 5.69 3.45 -2.37
C HIS A 165 4.78 4.06 -3.44
N GLU A 166 3.88 3.25 -4.00
CA GLU A 166 2.89 3.67 -4.99
C GLU A 166 1.93 4.73 -4.42
N PRO A 167 1.41 5.63 -5.26
CA PRO A 167 0.37 6.57 -4.85
C PRO A 167 -0.84 5.87 -4.27
N LEU A 168 -1.46 6.46 -3.25
CA LEU A 168 -2.77 6.00 -2.76
C LEU A 168 -3.80 6.12 -3.87
N SER A 169 -4.54 5.04 -4.14
CA SER A 169 -5.55 4.98 -5.18
C SER A 169 -6.69 4.04 -4.77
N HIS A 170 -7.81 4.09 -5.47
CA HIS A 170 -8.94 3.20 -5.19
C HIS A 170 -8.78 1.82 -5.84
N TRP A 171 -7.56 1.28 -5.81
CA TRP A 171 -7.15 0.08 -6.51
C TRP A 171 -8.02 -1.15 -6.24
N ARG A 172 -8.57 -1.31 -5.02
CA ARG A 172 -9.46 -2.44 -4.71
C ARG A 172 -10.69 -2.45 -5.60
N ARG A 173 -11.27 -1.27 -5.87
CA ARG A 173 -12.43 -1.15 -6.74
C ARG A 173 -12.08 -1.54 -8.17
N THR A 174 -11.00 -1.01 -8.70
CA THR A 174 -10.50 -1.30 -10.05
C THR A 174 -10.13 -2.78 -10.21
N ALA A 175 -9.41 -3.34 -9.25
CA ALA A 175 -9.04 -4.75 -9.24
C ALA A 175 -10.27 -5.68 -9.13
N LEU A 176 -11.27 -5.34 -8.30
CA LEU A 176 -12.51 -6.11 -8.21
C LEU A 176 -13.36 -6.06 -9.48
N GLN A 177 -13.36 -4.94 -10.21
CA GLN A 177 -14.00 -4.88 -11.53
C GLN A 177 -13.35 -5.85 -12.51
N ARG A 178 -12.03 -5.96 -12.49
CA ARG A 178 -11.27 -6.86 -13.38
C ARG A 178 -11.33 -8.33 -12.96
N TYR A 179 -11.14 -8.61 -11.69
CA TYR A 179 -10.92 -9.98 -11.17
C TYR A 179 -12.06 -10.53 -10.32
N GLY A 180 -13.11 -9.74 -10.07
CA GLY A 180 -14.23 -10.14 -9.22
C GLY A 180 -14.97 -11.40 -9.69
N HIS A 181 -14.93 -11.73 -10.99
CA HIS A 181 -15.50 -12.96 -11.52
C HIS A 181 -14.83 -14.24 -10.99
N TRP A 182 -13.61 -14.15 -10.44
CA TRP A 182 -12.93 -15.27 -9.78
C TRP A 182 -13.42 -15.55 -8.38
N LEU A 183 -14.19 -14.65 -7.76
CA LEU A 183 -14.66 -14.79 -6.37
C LEU A 183 -15.49 -16.06 -6.15
N ASP A 184 -16.18 -16.55 -7.14
CA ASP A 184 -16.99 -17.77 -7.07
C ASP A 184 -16.15 -19.05 -7.25
N SER A 185 -14.88 -18.90 -7.67
CA SER A 185 -13.94 -20.00 -7.93
C SER A 185 -12.92 -20.19 -6.81
N LEU A 186 -13.05 -19.49 -5.66
CA LEU A 186 -12.08 -19.46 -4.57
C LEU A 186 -12.00 -20.74 -3.71
N ASN A 187 -12.59 -21.86 -4.17
CA ASN A 187 -12.33 -23.17 -3.56
C ASN A 187 -10.90 -23.68 -3.86
N ALA A 188 -10.22 -23.09 -4.86
CA ALA A 188 -8.85 -23.41 -5.26
C ALA A 188 -8.03 -22.12 -5.41
N PRO A 189 -7.70 -21.40 -4.32
CA PRO A 189 -7.07 -20.08 -4.37
C PRO A 189 -5.72 -20.10 -5.10
N GLN A 190 -4.95 -21.20 -5.03
CA GLN A 190 -3.68 -21.35 -5.72
C GLN A 190 -3.85 -21.39 -7.24
N GLU A 191 -4.91 -22.04 -7.74
CA GLU A 191 -5.20 -22.12 -9.17
C GLU A 191 -5.67 -20.76 -9.69
N VAL A 192 -6.48 -20.06 -8.91
CA VAL A 192 -6.93 -18.69 -9.22
C VAL A 192 -5.71 -17.76 -9.26
N ALA A 193 -4.84 -17.78 -8.25
CA ALA A 193 -3.63 -16.98 -8.22
C ALA A 193 -2.74 -17.23 -9.44
N ARG A 194 -2.52 -18.51 -9.79
CA ARG A 194 -1.79 -18.90 -11.02
C ARG A 194 -2.45 -18.35 -12.27
N SER A 195 -3.77 -18.46 -12.37
CA SER A 195 -4.52 -18.00 -13.54
C SER A 195 -4.42 -16.50 -13.73
N ILE A 196 -4.46 -15.73 -12.64
CA ILE A 196 -4.26 -14.29 -12.66
C ILE A 196 -2.80 -13.96 -13.04
N ALA A 197 -1.82 -14.61 -12.40
CA ALA A 197 -0.40 -14.40 -12.69
C ALA A 197 -0.02 -14.69 -14.16
N MET A 198 -0.71 -15.62 -14.82
CA MET A 198 -0.48 -15.93 -16.23
C MET A 198 -1.19 -14.97 -17.20
N ARG A 199 -2.16 -14.19 -16.76
CA ARG A 199 -3.05 -13.40 -17.61
C ARG A 199 -3.14 -11.94 -17.26
N TYR A 200 -2.41 -11.47 -16.23
CA TYR A 200 -2.45 -10.05 -15.87
C TYR A 200 -1.81 -9.19 -16.99
N PRO A 201 -2.31 -7.96 -17.16
CA PRO A 201 -2.03 -7.19 -18.37
C PRO A 201 -0.63 -6.56 -18.39
N VAL A 202 -0.02 -6.33 -17.21
CA VAL A 202 1.23 -5.59 -17.10
C VAL A 202 2.41 -6.45 -17.54
N ARG A 203 3.21 -5.94 -18.46
CA ARG A 203 4.37 -6.62 -19.04
C ARG A 203 5.64 -5.90 -18.60
N TYR A 204 6.71 -6.66 -18.38
CA TYR A 204 8.01 -6.09 -18.08
C TYR A 204 8.53 -5.28 -19.29
N ASN A 205 8.98 -4.06 -19.01
CA ASN A 205 9.69 -3.24 -19.96
C ASN A 205 10.88 -2.54 -19.26
N ALA A 206 12.11 -2.91 -19.63
CA ALA A 206 13.30 -2.37 -19.01
C ALA A 206 13.48 -0.86 -19.22
N GLY A 207 12.82 -0.24 -20.20
CA GLY A 207 12.78 1.21 -20.36
C GLY A 207 12.08 1.92 -19.21
N MET A 208 11.15 1.22 -18.54
CA MET A 208 10.42 1.74 -17.38
C MET A 208 11.30 1.97 -16.14
N THR A 209 12.52 1.43 -16.09
CA THR A 209 13.48 1.73 -15.01
C THR A 209 13.87 3.22 -14.94
N LYS A 210 13.60 3.98 -15.99
CA LYS A 210 13.76 5.44 -16.02
C LYS A 210 12.54 6.21 -15.51
N TYR A 211 11.44 5.51 -15.25
CA TYR A 211 10.26 6.12 -14.65
C TYR A 211 10.59 6.54 -13.21
N PRO A 212 10.33 7.77 -12.80
CA PRO A 212 10.94 8.32 -11.59
C PRO A 212 10.30 7.86 -10.28
N TYR A 213 9.15 7.16 -10.32
CA TYR A 213 8.42 6.68 -9.14
C TYR A 213 7.65 5.39 -9.45
N ILE A 214 7.15 4.72 -8.42
CA ILE A 214 6.30 3.53 -8.58
C ILE A 214 4.90 4.00 -9.00
N MET A 215 4.35 3.37 -10.02
CA MET A 215 3.04 3.70 -10.56
C MET A 215 1.90 3.27 -9.62
N SER A 216 0.81 4.01 -9.63
CA SER A 216 -0.46 3.57 -9.05
C SER A 216 -1.00 2.33 -9.78
N TYR A 217 -1.91 1.62 -9.13
CA TYR A 217 -2.56 0.46 -9.73
C TYR A 217 -3.25 0.80 -11.06
N GLU A 218 -3.96 1.93 -11.10
CA GLU A 218 -4.70 2.41 -12.27
C GLU A 218 -3.76 2.82 -13.40
N GLU A 219 -2.61 3.42 -13.10
CA GLU A 219 -1.59 3.73 -14.09
C GLU A 219 -1.03 2.44 -14.69
N MET A 220 -0.67 1.46 -13.87
CA MET A 220 -0.19 0.16 -14.34
C MET A 220 -1.24 -0.56 -15.19
N ASP A 221 -2.52 -0.51 -14.79
CA ASP A 221 -3.63 -1.11 -15.55
C ASP A 221 -3.81 -0.47 -16.93
N SER A 222 -3.61 0.84 -17.02
CA SER A 222 -3.73 1.62 -18.25
C SER A 222 -2.51 1.49 -19.15
N LEU A 223 -1.31 1.59 -18.57
CA LEU A 223 -0.04 1.55 -19.31
C LEU A 223 0.32 0.15 -19.77
N GLN A 224 0.00 -0.88 -18.98
CA GLN A 224 0.32 -2.29 -19.22
C GLN A 224 1.83 -2.59 -19.40
N TRP A 225 2.68 -1.66 -19.01
CA TRP A 225 4.13 -1.80 -18.91
C TRP A 225 4.59 -1.38 -17.53
N GLY A 226 5.62 -2.06 -17.02
CA GLY A 226 6.21 -1.75 -15.74
C GLY A 226 7.57 -2.42 -15.55
N THR A 227 8.21 -2.08 -14.45
CA THR A 227 9.37 -2.81 -13.91
C THR A 227 8.91 -4.10 -13.23
N CYS A 228 9.84 -4.91 -12.73
CA CYS A 228 9.51 -6.07 -11.89
C CYS A 228 8.78 -5.65 -10.61
N ASP A 229 9.12 -4.50 -10.02
CA ASP A 229 8.47 -3.99 -8.81
C ASP A 229 7.02 -3.58 -9.10
N ASP A 230 6.77 -2.86 -10.20
CA ASP A 230 5.42 -2.51 -10.63
C ASP A 230 4.56 -3.75 -10.88
N MET A 231 5.10 -4.74 -11.60
CA MET A 231 4.42 -6.01 -11.87
C MET A 231 4.06 -6.77 -10.60
N THR A 232 5.01 -6.82 -9.66
CA THR A 232 4.82 -7.52 -8.38
C THR A 232 3.79 -6.80 -7.52
N ALA A 233 3.84 -5.46 -7.47
CA ALA A 233 2.85 -4.66 -6.76
C ALA A 233 1.45 -4.85 -7.36
N PHE A 234 1.32 -4.76 -8.69
CA PHE A 234 0.05 -4.95 -9.39
C PHE A 234 -0.55 -6.34 -9.12
N LEU A 235 0.25 -7.39 -9.20
CA LEU A 235 -0.20 -8.76 -8.94
C LEU A 235 -0.63 -8.94 -7.48
N THR A 236 0.18 -8.44 -6.54
CA THR A 236 -0.11 -8.52 -5.09
C THR A 236 -1.43 -7.82 -4.76
N LEU A 237 -1.64 -6.60 -5.24
CA LEU A 237 -2.87 -5.85 -5.04
C LEU A 237 -4.07 -6.55 -5.68
N SER A 238 -3.91 -7.11 -6.89
CA SER A 238 -4.96 -7.87 -7.58
C SER A 238 -5.41 -9.11 -6.78
N LEU A 239 -4.47 -9.84 -6.20
CA LEU A 239 -4.76 -11.01 -5.36
C LEU A 239 -5.45 -10.60 -4.04
N ARG A 240 -4.94 -9.56 -3.38
CA ARG A 240 -5.56 -9.00 -2.16
C ARG A 240 -7.00 -8.53 -2.39
N ALA A 241 -7.29 -7.94 -3.57
CA ALA A 241 -8.63 -7.46 -3.91
C ALA A 241 -9.68 -8.57 -3.89
N ILE A 242 -9.31 -9.77 -4.30
CA ILE A 242 -10.21 -10.94 -4.28
C ILE A 242 -10.03 -11.83 -3.05
N GLY A 243 -9.27 -11.38 -2.04
CA GLY A 243 -9.10 -12.06 -0.76
C GLY A 243 -8.06 -13.16 -0.73
N ILE A 244 -7.19 -13.27 -1.72
CA ILE A 244 -6.05 -14.18 -1.70
C ILE A 244 -4.90 -13.51 -0.96
N PRO A 245 -4.38 -14.11 0.15
CA PRO A 245 -3.23 -13.58 0.87
C PRO A 245 -2.02 -13.47 -0.05
N ALA A 246 -1.43 -12.28 -0.12
CA ALA A 246 -0.27 -12.02 -0.97
C ALA A 246 0.66 -10.97 -0.36
N ALA A 247 1.96 -11.22 -0.48
CA ALA A 247 3.04 -10.31 -0.11
C ALA A 247 4.12 -10.30 -1.20
N THR A 248 4.89 -9.23 -1.23
CA THR A 248 6.13 -9.16 -2.00
C THR A 248 7.28 -9.64 -1.14
N ASP A 249 8.16 -10.43 -1.71
CA ASP A 249 9.43 -10.79 -1.09
C ASP A 249 10.54 -10.07 -1.86
N VAL A 250 11.41 -9.38 -1.13
CA VAL A 250 12.55 -8.68 -1.71
C VAL A 250 13.77 -9.55 -1.47
N VAL A 251 14.31 -10.13 -2.54
CA VAL A 251 15.49 -10.99 -2.51
C VAL A 251 16.73 -10.16 -2.82
#